data_9d9f7fe9dbf820925f90619a24a70c3d
#
_entry.id   9d9f7fe9dbf820925f90619a24a70c3d
#
_cell.length_a   1.000
_cell.length_b   1.000
_cell.length_c   1.000
_cell.angle_alpha   90.00
_cell.angle_beta   90.00
_cell.angle_gamma   90.00
#
_symmetry.space_group_name_H-M   'P 1'
#
loop_
_entity.id
_entity.type
_entity.pdbx_description
1 polymer ?
#
loop_
_entity_poly.entity_id
_entity_poly.type
_entity_poly.pdbx_seq_one_letter_code
_entity_poly.pdbx_strand_id
1 'polypeptide(L)'
;DVYKRQDVIQLREEVSEQFRALADMKEMAASYGYDISKPASNAQEAIQWLYFGYLAAIKSQNGAAMSIGRISAFLDIYIQRDLDRGVITEFEAQEMIDHLIMKLRMVKFARTPEYNQLFSGYPIWATLSLAGMNMDGSSLVTKNDFRILHTLTNMGPSPEPNLTVLYSSHLPEGFRTYAAKVAKQSSSIQLENDDLLRQYWGSDDAAIACCVSATVIGKDMQFFGARANLAKAVLYAINGGVDEMTKMQVGPRFRPLEGDSIDFDQFMDSYKDVLDWLAELYVNTLNVIHYMHDKYAYEAPQLALMDTDLKRTFATGIAGISHAADSLMAIKHGNVKVVRDEDGLAIDYIPQNEFPTYGNDNDEADEMANWILEYFMTQIKRQHTYRESTPTLSLLTITSNVVYGKNTGNTPDGRRAGKPLAPGANPSYQDGKFLGEKNGLLASLNSTAKLNYSCAQDGISDTQTINPGALGRTDDENMQVDNLRQVLDGYFDRGGYHLNVNVFGRELLEEMDKDIDNPKYANFTIRVSGYAVKFRDLTPEQRRDVISRTDHTKM
;
A
#
# COMPACT_ATOMS: atom_id res chain seq x y z
N ASP A 1 -1.05 -4.40 -42.86
CA ASP A 1 -1.23 -2.97 -43.16
C ASP A 1 -2.62 -2.41 -42.89
N VAL A 2 -3.68 -3.23 -42.91
CA VAL A 2 -5.05 -2.79 -42.56
C VAL A 2 -5.12 -2.43 -41.06
N TYR A 3 -4.53 -3.22 -40.20
CA TYR A 3 -4.47 -2.98 -38.76
C TYR A 3 -3.70 -1.69 -38.41
N LYS A 4 -2.57 -1.44 -39.04
CA LYS A 4 -1.80 -0.18 -38.86
C LYS A 4 -2.59 1.06 -39.26
N ARG A 5 -3.43 0.96 -40.27
CA ARG A 5 -4.32 2.07 -40.67
C ARG A 5 -5.44 2.29 -39.69
N GLN A 6 -6.01 1.21 -39.13
CA GLN A 6 -7.03 1.30 -38.09
C GLN A 6 -6.47 1.95 -36.84
N ASP A 7 -5.28 1.53 -36.37
CA ASP A 7 -4.62 2.11 -35.19
C ASP A 7 -4.35 3.61 -35.40
N VAL A 8 -3.88 4.02 -36.59
CA VAL A 8 -3.65 5.45 -36.90
C VAL A 8 -4.94 6.24 -36.93
N ILE A 9 -6.05 5.68 -37.45
CA ILE A 9 -7.36 6.32 -37.46
C ILE A 9 -7.85 6.48 -36.01
N GLN A 10 -7.74 5.43 -35.20
CA GLN A 10 -8.15 5.48 -33.79
C GLN A 10 -7.36 6.52 -33.01
N LEU A 11 -6.02 6.54 -33.14
CA LEU A 11 -5.18 7.57 -32.51
C LEU A 11 -5.57 8.98 -32.92
N ARG A 12 -5.90 9.19 -34.18
CA ARG A 12 -6.36 10.49 -34.67
C ARG A 12 -7.71 10.88 -34.06
N GLU A 13 -8.64 9.94 -33.90
CA GLU A 13 -9.92 10.18 -33.22
C GLU A 13 -9.69 10.52 -31.76
N GLU A 14 -8.82 9.78 -31.04
CA GLU A 14 -8.49 10.05 -29.66
C GLU A 14 -7.91 11.46 -29.46
N VAL A 15 -6.94 11.88 -30.29
CA VAL A 15 -6.40 13.24 -30.26
C VAL A 15 -7.47 14.29 -30.54
N SER A 16 -8.40 14.01 -31.46
CA SER A 16 -9.53 14.90 -31.75
C SER A 16 -10.47 15.03 -30.54
N GLU A 17 -10.75 13.94 -29.83
CA GLU A 17 -11.58 13.98 -28.61
C GLU A 17 -10.86 14.71 -27.46
N GLN A 18 -9.55 14.53 -27.29
CA GLN A 18 -8.76 15.29 -26.32
C GLN A 18 -8.82 16.81 -26.61
N PHE A 19 -8.72 17.19 -27.89
CA PHE A 19 -8.85 18.60 -28.28
C PHE A 19 -10.23 19.18 -27.93
N ARG A 20 -11.31 18.42 -28.16
CA ARG A 20 -12.66 18.82 -27.77
C ARG A 20 -12.82 18.93 -26.25
N ALA A 21 -12.32 17.92 -25.51
CA ALA A 21 -12.38 17.92 -24.05
C ALA A 21 -11.62 19.12 -23.44
N LEU A 22 -10.48 19.52 -24.02
CA LEU A 22 -9.77 20.73 -23.59
C LEU A 22 -10.55 22.01 -23.90
N ALA A 23 -11.30 22.06 -25.02
CA ALA A 23 -12.19 23.18 -25.32
C ALA A 23 -13.34 23.26 -24.30
N ASP A 24 -13.96 22.11 -23.97
CA ASP A 24 -15.03 22.04 -22.96
C ASP A 24 -14.50 22.42 -21.57
N MET A 25 -13.28 22.05 -21.23
CA MET A 25 -12.63 22.48 -19.98
C MET A 25 -12.45 23.99 -19.92
N LYS A 26 -12.13 24.66 -21.03
CA LYS A 26 -12.04 26.13 -21.07
C LYS A 26 -13.39 26.77 -20.79
N GLU A 27 -14.48 26.26 -21.38
CA GLU A 27 -15.84 26.77 -21.11
C GLU A 27 -16.23 26.54 -19.64
N MET A 28 -15.94 25.34 -19.12
CA MET A 28 -16.15 25.04 -17.69
C MET A 28 -15.39 26.03 -16.81
N ALA A 29 -14.09 26.22 -17.04
CA ALA A 29 -13.28 27.15 -16.26
C ALA A 29 -13.78 28.59 -16.34
N ALA A 30 -14.20 29.05 -17.53
CA ALA A 30 -14.78 30.36 -17.73
C ALA A 30 -16.07 30.58 -16.92
N SER A 31 -16.90 29.52 -16.75
CA SER A 31 -18.09 29.58 -15.90
C SER A 31 -17.78 29.85 -14.43
N TYR A 32 -16.57 29.53 -13.99
CA TYR A 32 -16.03 29.84 -12.65
C TYR A 32 -15.19 31.13 -12.61
N GLY A 33 -15.09 31.85 -13.72
CA GLY A 33 -14.34 33.10 -13.81
C GLY A 33 -12.84 32.95 -14.10
N TYR A 34 -12.40 31.79 -14.59
CA TYR A 34 -11.00 31.51 -14.89
C TYR A 34 -10.73 31.33 -16.39
N ASP A 35 -9.60 31.83 -16.88
CA ASP A 35 -9.11 31.62 -18.25
C ASP A 35 -7.91 30.67 -18.26
N ILE A 36 -8.19 29.36 -18.33
CA ILE A 36 -7.14 28.30 -18.36
C ILE A 36 -6.41 28.20 -19.72
N SER A 37 -6.71 29.07 -20.68
CA SER A 37 -5.93 29.13 -21.93
C SER A 37 -4.55 29.76 -21.73
N LYS A 38 -4.28 30.32 -20.57
CA LYS A 38 -3.02 30.97 -20.17
C LYS A 38 -2.38 30.23 -18.99
N PRO A 39 -1.06 30.32 -18.86
CA PRO A 39 -0.39 29.88 -17.64
C PRO A 39 -0.93 30.61 -16.41
N ALA A 40 -0.93 29.94 -15.27
CA ALA A 40 -1.32 30.55 -13.99
C ALA A 40 -0.40 31.75 -13.67
N SER A 41 -1.00 32.86 -13.24
CA SER A 41 -0.29 34.08 -12.92
C SER A 41 -0.08 34.33 -11.42
N ASN A 42 -0.81 33.62 -10.58
CA ASN A 42 -0.82 33.73 -9.12
C ASN A 42 -1.12 32.39 -8.44
N ALA A 43 -1.01 32.32 -7.12
CA ALA A 43 -1.20 31.11 -6.33
C ALA A 43 -2.61 30.52 -6.48
N GLN A 44 -3.64 31.36 -6.47
CA GLN A 44 -5.02 30.92 -6.60
C GLN A 44 -5.28 30.26 -7.96
N GLU A 45 -4.78 30.86 -9.04
CA GLU A 45 -4.88 30.27 -10.37
C GLU A 45 -4.12 28.94 -10.46
N ALA A 46 -2.89 28.88 -9.93
CA ALA A 46 -2.09 27.65 -9.96
C ALA A 46 -2.80 26.48 -9.25
N ILE A 47 -3.37 26.73 -8.08
CA ILE A 47 -4.17 25.75 -7.34
C ILE A 47 -5.42 25.33 -8.15
N GLN A 48 -6.09 26.28 -8.78
CA GLN A 48 -7.31 26.02 -9.53
C GLN A 48 -7.04 25.25 -10.83
N TRP A 49 -5.93 25.56 -11.57
CA TRP A 49 -5.52 24.80 -12.76
C TRP A 49 -5.20 23.34 -12.39
N LEU A 50 -4.43 23.15 -11.34
CA LEU A 50 -4.12 21.81 -10.80
C LEU A 50 -5.39 21.03 -10.47
N TYR A 51 -6.36 21.66 -9.80
CA TYR A 51 -7.61 21.02 -9.43
C TYR A 51 -8.48 20.68 -10.64
N PHE A 52 -8.53 21.53 -11.65
CA PHE A 52 -9.24 21.20 -12.90
C PHE A 52 -8.60 20.02 -13.63
N GLY A 53 -7.26 19.99 -13.72
CA GLY A 53 -6.55 18.85 -14.30
C GLY A 53 -6.81 17.56 -13.54
N TYR A 54 -6.79 17.60 -12.21
CA TYR A 54 -7.13 16.46 -11.37
C TYR A 54 -8.56 15.95 -11.63
N LEU A 55 -9.56 16.84 -11.68
CA LEU A 55 -10.95 16.46 -11.96
C LEU A 55 -11.11 15.79 -13.32
N ALA A 56 -10.43 16.30 -14.35
CA ALA A 56 -10.46 15.73 -15.69
C ALA A 56 -9.88 14.30 -15.68
N ALA A 57 -8.74 14.11 -15.03
CA ALA A 57 -8.07 12.81 -14.96
C ALA A 57 -8.91 11.75 -14.21
N ILE A 58 -9.44 12.08 -13.03
CA ILE A 58 -10.21 11.12 -12.22
C ILE A 58 -11.56 10.78 -12.81
N LYS A 59 -12.14 11.65 -13.63
CA LYS A 59 -13.44 11.41 -14.25
C LYS A 59 -13.40 10.21 -15.20
N SER A 60 -12.34 10.08 -15.99
CA SER A 60 -12.17 8.94 -16.90
C SER A 60 -11.92 7.64 -16.17
N GLN A 61 -11.25 7.69 -15.02
CA GLN A 61 -10.92 6.51 -14.21
C GLN A 61 -12.07 6.02 -13.32
N ASN A 62 -13.13 6.82 -13.15
CA ASN A 62 -14.22 6.56 -12.21
C ASN A 62 -13.72 6.18 -10.80
N GLY A 63 -12.68 6.88 -10.32
CA GLY A 63 -12.17 6.75 -8.96
C GLY A 63 -11.20 5.62 -8.71
N ALA A 64 -10.45 5.22 -9.70
CA ALA A 64 -9.21 4.51 -9.45
C ALA A 64 -8.18 5.47 -8.84
N ALA A 65 -7.16 4.91 -8.22
CA ALA A 65 -6.09 5.64 -7.56
C ALA A 65 -5.40 6.63 -8.50
N MET A 66 -5.27 7.87 -8.03
CA MET A 66 -4.56 8.94 -8.74
C MET A 66 -3.53 9.58 -7.82
N SER A 67 -2.26 9.49 -8.17
CA SER A 67 -1.25 10.33 -7.52
C SER A 67 -1.34 11.76 -8.07
N ILE A 68 -1.41 12.73 -7.17
CA ILE A 68 -1.35 14.16 -7.52
C ILE A 68 0.13 14.61 -7.51
N GLY A 69 1.02 13.75 -7.06
CA GLY A 69 2.45 14.03 -6.97
C GLY A 69 2.82 14.96 -5.83
N ARG A 70 4.01 15.55 -5.94
CA ARG A 70 4.58 16.50 -4.97
C ARG A 70 4.15 17.93 -5.31
N ILE A 71 2.88 18.25 -5.06
CA ILE A 71 2.34 19.59 -5.37
C ILE A 71 2.83 20.68 -4.41
N SER A 72 3.34 20.30 -3.23
CA SER A 72 3.88 21.25 -2.25
C SER A 72 4.99 22.12 -2.85
N ALA A 73 5.98 21.49 -3.48
CA ALA A 73 7.08 22.19 -4.14
C ALA A 73 6.60 23.02 -5.34
N PHE A 74 5.70 22.47 -6.16
CA PHE A 74 5.15 23.21 -7.31
C PHE A 74 4.38 24.46 -6.87
N LEU A 75 3.49 24.34 -5.90
CA LEU A 75 2.69 25.45 -5.43
C LEU A 75 3.51 26.48 -4.65
N ASP A 76 4.64 26.07 -4.07
CA ASP A 76 5.52 27.00 -3.34
C ASP A 76 6.09 28.09 -4.25
N ILE A 77 6.35 27.79 -5.52
CA ILE A 77 6.80 28.77 -6.53
C ILE A 77 5.82 29.96 -6.61
N TYR A 78 4.52 29.68 -6.61
CA TYR A 78 3.48 30.70 -6.72
C TYR A 78 3.17 31.36 -5.38
N ILE A 79 2.99 30.55 -4.34
CA ILE A 79 2.62 31.03 -3.01
C ILE A 79 3.72 31.89 -2.42
N GLN A 80 4.99 31.45 -2.46
CA GLN A 80 6.09 32.23 -1.92
C GLN A 80 6.29 33.56 -2.70
N ARG A 81 6.18 33.51 -4.03
CA ARG A 81 6.23 34.70 -4.86
C ARG A 81 5.14 35.73 -4.52
N ASP A 82 3.92 35.26 -4.29
CA ASP A 82 2.79 36.15 -3.97
C ASP A 82 2.89 36.69 -2.53
N LEU A 83 3.45 35.93 -1.60
CA LEU A 83 3.82 36.37 -0.24
C LEU A 83 4.90 37.47 -0.29
N ASP A 84 5.97 37.24 -1.06
CA ASP A 84 7.09 38.19 -1.19
C ASP A 84 6.65 39.53 -1.83
N ARG A 85 5.63 39.49 -2.67
CA ARG A 85 5.02 40.68 -3.29
C ARG A 85 3.95 41.33 -2.40
N GLY A 86 3.62 40.73 -1.28
CA GLY A 86 2.54 41.22 -0.40
C GLY A 86 1.14 41.12 -1.03
N VAL A 87 0.96 40.25 -2.03
CA VAL A 87 -0.34 40.01 -2.67
C VAL A 87 -1.24 39.15 -1.76
N ILE A 88 -0.63 38.23 -1.03
CA ILE A 88 -1.31 37.40 -0.03
C ILE A 88 -0.55 37.42 1.29
N THR A 89 -1.24 37.08 2.37
CA THR A 89 -0.69 36.88 3.71
C THR A 89 -0.42 35.39 3.98
N GLU A 90 0.35 35.06 5.02
CA GLU A 90 0.55 33.67 5.46
C GLU A 90 -0.79 32.98 5.83
N PHE A 91 -1.75 33.73 6.37
CA PHE A 91 -3.08 33.23 6.68
C PHE A 91 -3.84 32.83 5.39
N GLU A 92 -3.85 33.70 4.38
CA GLU A 92 -4.48 33.42 3.08
C GLU A 92 -3.80 32.27 2.34
N ALA A 93 -2.47 32.14 2.45
CA ALA A 93 -1.73 31.00 1.90
C ALA A 93 -2.18 29.68 2.54
N GLN A 94 -2.35 29.66 3.87
CA GLN A 94 -2.89 28.47 4.56
C GLN A 94 -4.35 28.19 4.17
N GLU A 95 -5.18 29.21 4.08
CA GLU A 95 -6.59 29.08 3.69
C GLU A 95 -6.75 28.50 2.28
N MET A 96 -5.90 28.92 1.32
CA MET A 96 -5.90 28.35 -0.04
C MET A 96 -5.56 26.85 -0.04
N ILE A 97 -4.59 26.44 0.78
CA ILE A 97 -4.24 25.02 0.94
C ILE A 97 -5.36 24.26 1.63
N ASP A 98 -5.96 24.81 2.69
CA ASP A 98 -7.11 24.20 3.36
C ASP A 98 -8.28 23.98 2.39
N HIS A 99 -8.58 24.96 1.53
CA HIS A 99 -9.61 24.84 0.50
C HIS A 99 -9.31 23.75 -0.54
N LEU A 100 -8.05 23.63 -0.98
CA LEU A 100 -7.65 22.54 -1.89
C LEU A 100 -7.88 21.17 -1.22
N ILE A 101 -7.37 20.98 0.00
CA ILE A 101 -7.53 19.74 0.74
C ILE A 101 -9.02 19.43 1.01
N MET A 102 -9.82 20.43 1.33
CA MET A 102 -11.27 20.29 1.50
C MET A 102 -11.93 19.77 0.21
N LYS A 103 -11.59 20.33 -0.95
CA LYS A 103 -12.10 19.87 -2.25
C LYS A 103 -11.73 18.41 -2.52
N LEU A 104 -10.49 18.00 -2.21
CA LEU A 104 -10.07 16.61 -2.34
C LEU A 104 -10.87 15.68 -1.40
N ARG A 105 -11.18 16.11 -0.17
CA ARG A 105 -12.04 15.35 0.78
C ARG A 105 -13.48 15.21 0.28
N MET A 106 -13.96 16.11 -0.56
CA MET A 106 -15.33 16.09 -1.08
C MET A 106 -15.51 15.15 -2.28
N VAL A 107 -14.44 14.77 -2.95
CA VAL A 107 -14.51 13.83 -4.09
C VAL A 107 -15.04 12.48 -3.61
N LYS A 108 -16.05 11.95 -4.32
CA LYS A 108 -16.64 10.64 -4.04
C LYS A 108 -16.96 9.93 -5.35
N PHE A 109 -16.91 8.60 -5.32
CA PHE A 109 -17.25 7.74 -6.43
C PHE A 109 -18.33 6.75 -6.02
N ALA A 110 -19.20 6.39 -6.94
CA ALA A 110 -20.14 5.31 -6.74
C ALA A 110 -19.39 3.96 -6.67
N ARG A 111 -19.68 3.17 -5.64
CA ARG A 111 -19.09 1.85 -5.42
C ARG A 111 -20.19 0.84 -5.18
N THR A 112 -19.97 -0.40 -5.64
CA THR A 112 -20.85 -1.52 -5.29
C THR A 112 -20.60 -1.96 -3.83
N PRO A 113 -21.59 -2.61 -3.19
CA PRO A 113 -21.40 -3.18 -1.85
C PRO A 113 -20.24 -4.17 -1.79
N GLU A 114 -20.05 -4.98 -2.83
CA GLU A 114 -18.98 -5.97 -2.94
C GLU A 114 -17.60 -5.28 -2.95
N TYR A 115 -17.47 -4.18 -3.68
CA TYR A 115 -16.24 -3.39 -3.66
C TYR A 115 -15.92 -2.90 -2.25
N ASN A 116 -16.93 -2.39 -1.52
CA ASN A 116 -16.73 -1.89 -0.18
C ASN A 116 -16.43 -2.99 0.86
N GLN A 117 -16.79 -4.25 0.60
CA GLN A 117 -16.37 -5.38 1.43
C GLN A 117 -14.86 -5.66 1.33
N LEU A 118 -14.28 -5.43 0.15
CA LEU A 118 -12.85 -5.60 -0.09
C LEU A 118 -12.05 -4.38 0.38
N PHE A 119 -12.55 -3.17 0.10
CA PHE A 119 -11.87 -1.89 0.31
C PHE A 119 -12.78 -0.96 1.11
N SER A 120 -12.91 -1.20 2.40
CA SER A 120 -13.82 -0.44 3.28
C SER A 120 -13.47 1.04 3.36
N GLY A 121 -14.49 1.87 3.63
CA GLY A 121 -14.35 3.30 3.84
C GLY A 121 -14.47 4.14 2.59
N TYR A 122 -14.87 3.56 1.47
CA TYR A 122 -15.03 4.27 0.19
C TYR A 122 -13.80 5.08 -0.23
N PRO A 123 -12.59 4.47 -0.26
CA PRO A 123 -11.38 5.20 -0.57
C PRO A 123 -11.42 5.75 -2.00
N ILE A 124 -10.89 6.94 -2.17
CA ILE A 124 -10.69 7.58 -3.49
C ILE A 124 -9.21 7.54 -3.90
N TRP A 125 -8.32 7.32 -2.94
CA TRP A 125 -6.87 7.28 -3.11
C TRP A 125 -6.32 8.47 -3.90
N ALA A 126 -6.78 9.67 -3.56
CA ALA A 126 -6.11 10.89 -3.98
C ALA A 126 -4.83 11.04 -3.15
N THR A 127 -3.70 10.62 -3.71
CA THR A 127 -2.43 10.59 -2.96
C THR A 127 -1.62 11.84 -3.22
N LEU A 128 -1.21 12.51 -2.14
CA LEU A 128 -0.30 13.65 -2.14
C LEU A 128 1.03 13.22 -1.55
N SER A 129 2.12 13.38 -2.30
CA SER A 129 3.48 13.20 -1.81
C SER A 129 4.03 14.52 -1.26
N LEU A 130 4.69 14.44 -0.13
CA LEU A 130 5.24 15.58 0.60
C LEU A 130 6.74 15.39 0.85
N ALA A 131 7.47 16.47 0.94
CA ALA A 131 8.91 16.46 1.23
C ALA A 131 9.75 15.66 0.21
N GLY A 132 10.69 14.85 0.68
CA GLY A 132 11.65 14.13 -0.14
C GLY A 132 12.90 14.95 -0.46
N MET A 133 13.80 14.33 -1.24
CA MET A 133 15.09 14.90 -1.61
C MET A 133 15.22 14.96 -3.14
N ASN A 134 15.98 15.91 -3.65
CA ASN A 134 16.44 15.92 -5.03
C ASN A 134 17.50 14.84 -5.29
N MET A 135 17.73 14.52 -6.55
CA MET A 135 18.80 13.58 -6.94
C MET A 135 20.21 14.09 -6.58
N ASP A 136 20.39 15.38 -6.39
CA ASP A 136 21.66 15.97 -5.93
C ASP A 136 21.85 15.96 -4.41
N GLY A 137 20.86 15.41 -3.66
CA GLY A 137 20.86 15.34 -2.20
C GLY A 137 20.39 16.61 -1.48
N SER A 138 19.88 17.62 -2.19
CA SER A 138 19.23 18.77 -1.56
C SER A 138 17.77 18.43 -1.16
N SER A 139 17.27 19.08 -0.11
CA SER A 139 15.92 18.85 0.39
C SER A 139 14.86 19.55 -0.47
N LEU A 140 13.74 18.85 -0.70
CA LEU A 140 12.54 19.39 -1.36
C LEU A 140 11.48 19.89 -0.37
N VAL A 141 11.80 19.93 0.92
CA VAL A 141 10.88 20.44 1.94
C VAL A 141 10.63 21.94 1.72
N THR A 142 9.37 22.31 1.63
CA THR A 142 8.91 23.70 1.51
C THR A 142 7.96 24.06 2.66
N LYS A 143 7.60 25.34 2.79
CA LYS A 143 6.57 25.76 3.75
C LYS A 143 5.22 25.08 3.48
N ASN A 144 4.94 24.71 2.23
CA ASN A 144 3.67 24.07 1.88
C ASN A 144 3.57 22.64 2.40
N ASP A 145 4.69 21.93 2.61
CA ASP A 145 4.64 20.63 3.29
C ASP A 145 4.09 20.77 4.72
N PHE A 146 4.53 21.79 5.43
CA PHE A 146 4.00 22.13 6.75
C PHE A 146 2.52 22.55 6.68
N ARG A 147 2.14 23.41 5.70
CA ARG A 147 0.75 23.87 5.53
C ARG A 147 -0.20 22.72 5.23
N ILE A 148 0.22 21.78 4.35
CA ILE A 148 -0.59 20.61 4.02
C ILE A 148 -0.76 19.69 5.24
N LEU A 149 0.31 19.40 5.99
CA LEU A 149 0.21 18.65 7.23
C LEU A 149 -0.63 19.37 8.29
N HIS A 150 -0.57 20.71 8.35
CA HIS A 150 -1.35 21.52 9.28
C HIS A 150 -2.85 21.51 9.00
N THR A 151 -3.28 21.14 7.79
CA THR A 151 -4.71 20.95 7.47
C THR A 151 -5.35 19.87 8.35
N LEU A 152 -4.58 18.90 8.85
CA LEU A 152 -5.04 17.89 9.80
C LEU A 152 -5.36 18.48 11.19
N THR A 153 -4.75 19.60 11.54
CA THR A 153 -5.11 20.38 12.74
C THR A 153 -6.33 21.26 12.47
N ASN A 154 -6.33 22.01 11.35
CA ASN A 154 -7.39 22.96 11.03
C ASN A 154 -8.75 22.28 10.77
N MET A 155 -8.74 21.15 10.08
CA MET A 155 -9.95 20.44 9.64
C MET A 155 -10.13 19.06 10.32
N GLY A 156 -9.21 18.67 11.17
CA GLY A 156 -9.17 17.35 11.82
C GLY A 156 -8.70 16.22 10.92
N PRO A 157 -8.47 15.03 11.52
CA PRO A 157 -8.04 13.81 10.81
C PRO A 157 -8.98 13.43 9.67
N SER A 158 -8.44 12.90 8.60
CA SER A 158 -9.20 12.39 7.45
C SER A 158 -8.45 11.28 6.74
N PRO A 159 -9.14 10.25 6.23
CA PRO A 159 -8.54 9.25 5.37
C PRO A 159 -8.02 9.82 4.04
N GLU A 160 -8.65 10.91 3.56
CA GLU A 160 -8.35 11.51 2.26
C GLU A 160 -8.07 13.02 2.38
N PRO A 161 -7.18 13.55 1.55
CA PRO A 161 -6.29 12.83 0.64
C PRO A 161 -5.33 11.93 1.40
N ASN A 162 -4.82 10.84 0.77
CA ASN A 162 -3.80 10.01 1.38
C ASN A 162 -2.47 10.76 1.36
N LEU A 163 -2.08 11.33 2.51
CA LEU A 163 -0.86 12.11 2.64
C LEU A 163 0.33 11.18 2.86
N THR A 164 1.28 11.21 1.92
CA THR A 164 2.50 10.41 1.96
C THR A 164 3.71 11.30 2.15
N VAL A 165 4.38 11.16 3.29
CA VAL A 165 5.66 11.82 3.52
C VAL A 165 6.76 10.96 2.91
N LEU A 166 7.44 11.49 1.90
CA LEU A 166 8.66 10.91 1.34
C LEU A 166 9.80 11.17 2.32
N TYR A 167 10.09 10.17 3.14
CA TYR A 167 10.95 10.30 4.32
C TYR A 167 12.39 9.92 4.01
N SER A 168 13.31 10.72 4.51
CA SER A 168 14.74 10.43 4.59
C SER A 168 15.27 11.02 5.90
N SER A 169 16.22 10.34 6.55
CA SER A 169 16.92 10.89 7.73
C SER A 169 17.75 12.14 7.42
N HIS A 170 17.98 12.42 6.12
CA HIS A 170 18.67 13.62 5.64
C HIS A 170 17.76 14.86 5.49
N LEU A 171 16.45 14.71 5.64
CA LEU A 171 15.52 15.84 5.68
C LEU A 171 15.81 16.78 6.87
N PRO A 172 15.45 18.07 6.78
CA PRO A 172 15.61 19.00 7.89
C PRO A 172 14.98 18.46 9.18
N GLU A 173 15.73 18.50 10.29
CA GLU A 173 15.27 17.95 11.58
C GLU A 173 13.92 18.51 12.03
N GLY A 174 13.71 19.83 11.85
CA GLY A 174 12.44 20.48 12.19
C GLY A 174 11.24 19.88 11.43
N PHE A 175 11.44 19.49 10.17
CA PHE A 175 10.39 18.82 9.39
C PHE A 175 10.16 17.38 9.87
N ARG A 176 11.24 16.60 10.09
CA ARG A 176 11.14 15.23 10.61
C ARG A 176 10.44 15.18 11.96
N THR A 177 10.78 16.10 12.85
CA THR A 177 10.11 16.25 14.15
C THR A 177 8.61 16.58 13.99
N TYR A 178 8.28 17.49 13.07
CA TYR A 178 6.89 17.85 12.79
C TYR A 178 6.11 16.68 12.18
N ALA A 179 6.69 15.96 11.23
CA ALA A 179 6.08 14.76 10.65
C ALA A 179 5.83 13.67 11.71
N ALA A 180 6.81 13.41 12.60
CA ALA A 180 6.65 12.49 13.72
C ALA A 180 5.54 12.94 14.68
N LYS A 181 5.42 14.24 14.97
CA LYS A 181 4.33 14.80 15.78
C LYS A 181 2.97 14.54 15.13
N VAL A 182 2.84 14.82 13.84
CA VAL A 182 1.60 14.58 13.09
C VAL A 182 1.25 13.09 13.05
N ALA A 183 2.23 12.20 12.79
CA ALA A 183 2.04 10.76 12.82
C ALA A 183 1.57 10.26 14.19
N LYS A 184 2.11 10.81 15.28
CA LYS A 184 1.68 10.49 16.66
C LYS A 184 0.25 10.93 16.93
N GLN A 185 -0.15 12.10 16.44
CA GLN A 185 -1.45 12.72 16.73
C GLN A 185 -2.57 12.23 15.81
N SER A 186 -2.22 11.71 14.63
CA SER A 186 -3.20 11.36 13.60
C SER A 186 -2.69 10.21 12.74
N SER A 187 -3.53 9.22 12.54
CA SER A 187 -3.29 8.12 11.59
C SER A 187 -3.60 8.51 10.13
N SER A 188 -3.56 9.82 9.78
CA SER A 188 -3.91 10.33 8.44
C SER A 188 -2.73 10.41 7.48
N ILE A 189 -1.51 10.15 7.94
CA ILE A 189 -0.31 10.17 7.11
C ILE A 189 0.36 8.79 7.05
N GLN A 190 1.08 8.54 5.98
CA GLN A 190 2.02 7.42 5.85
C GLN A 190 3.41 7.94 5.50
N LEU A 191 4.41 7.10 5.70
CA LEU A 191 5.80 7.42 5.43
C LEU A 191 6.38 6.40 4.44
N GLU A 192 7.10 6.89 3.43
CA GLU A 192 7.77 6.08 2.41
C GLU A 192 9.24 6.45 2.35
N ASN A 193 10.11 5.48 2.13
CA ASN A 193 11.55 5.68 2.05
C ASN A 193 11.92 6.39 0.73
N ASP A 194 12.15 7.68 0.78
CA ASP A 194 12.53 8.50 -0.37
C ASP A 194 13.87 8.07 -0.99
N ASP A 195 14.82 7.61 -0.17
CA ASP A 195 16.13 7.20 -0.67
C ASP A 195 16.02 5.93 -1.51
N LEU A 196 15.22 4.95 -1.10
CA LEU A 196 14.94 3.74 -1.89
C LEU A 196 14.10 4.06 -3.13
N LEU A 197 13.11 4.94 -3.03
CA LEU A 197 12.33 5.38 -4.19
C LEU A 197 13.22 5.99 -5.26
N ARG A 198 14.08 6.96 -4.90
CA ARG A 198 15.03 7.58 -5.83
C ARG A 198 16.01 6.55 -6.42
N GLN A 199 16.47 5.62 -5.60
CA GLN A 199 17.37 4.54 -6.04
C GLN A 199 16.71 3.62 -7.08
N TYR A 200 15.48 3.17 -6.84
CA TYR A 200 14.83 2.19 -7.72
C TYR A 200 14.18 2.81 -8.96
N TRP A 201 13.67 4.02 -8.83
CA TRP A 201 12.96 4.71 -9.91
C TRP A 201 13.86 5.70 -10.68
N GLY A 202 15.01 6.04 -10.13
CA GLY A 202 16.00 6.91 -10.79
C GLY A 202 15.53 8.35 -10.99
N SER A 203 14.64 8.83 -10.13
CA SER A 203 13.98 10.13 -10.25
C SER A 203 13.59 10.69 -8.88
N ASP A 204 13.70 12.00 -8.73
CA ASP A 204 13.11 12.75 -7.61
C ASP A 204 11.65 13.14 -7.84
N ASP A 205 11.08 12.87 -9.01
CA ASP A 205 9.65 12.97 -9.29
C ASP A 205 8.87 11.68 -9.01
N ALA A 206 9.52 10.68 -8.38
CA ALA A 206 8.83 9.51 -7.90
C ALA A 206 7.81 9.90 -6.82
N ALA A 207 6.60 9.39 -6.96
CA ALA A 207 5.50 9.64 -6.03
C ALA A 207 4.66 8.38 -5.86
N ILE A 208 3.87 8.35 -4.80
CA ILE A 208 3.02 7.19 -4.50
C ILE A 208 1.67 7.36 -5.17
N ALA A 209 1.28 6.34 -5.93
CA ALA A 209 -0.07 6.16 -6.45
C ALA A 209 -0.84 5.21 -5.53
N CYS A 210 -2.06 5.56 -5.16
CA CYS A 210 -2.91 4.73 -4.29
C CYS A 210 -2.36 4.63 -2.86
N CYS A 211 -1.89 3.42 -2.51
CA CYS A 211 -1.45 3.08 -1.17
C CYS A 211 0.07 3.17 -1.02
N VAL A 212 0.79 2.40 -1.84
CA VAL A 212 2.24 2.18 -1.70
C VAL A 212 2.96 2.09 -3.05
N SER A 213 2.24 2.03 -4.16
CA SER A 213 2.83 1.85 -5.49
C SER A 213 3.55 3.12 -5.94
N ALA A 214 4.84 3.02 -6.22
CA ALA A 214 5.61 4.14 -6.72
C ALA A 214 5.53 4.26 -8.24
N THR A 215 5.47 5.50 -8.72
CA THR A 215 5.50 5.85 -10.14
C THR A 215 6.26 7.15 -10.33
N VAL A 216 6.92 7.33 -11.47
CA VAL A 216 7.43 8.65 -11.87
C VAL A 216 6.30 9.41 -12.55
N ILE A 217 5.89 10.51 -11.95
CA ILE A 217 4.73 11.28 -12.39
C ILE A 217 4.90 11.76 -13.84
N GLY A 218 3.87 11.49 -14.66
CA GLY A 218 3.84 11.86 -16.08
C GLY A 218 4.67 10.97 -17.00
N LYS A 219 5.43 9.99 -16.48
CA LYS A 219 6.32 9.11 -17.26
C LYS A 219 6.01 7.64 -17.14
N ASP A 220 5.48 7.21 -15.99
CA ASP A 220 5.18 5.80 -15.74
C ASP A 220 3.68 5.55 -15.80
N MET A 221 3.30 4.47 -16.47
CA MET A 221 1.95 3.92 -16.47
C MET A 221 2.00 2.52 -15.86
N GLN A 222 1.08 2.22 -14.94
CA GLN A 222 1.06 0.96 -14.24
C GLN A 222 -0.15 0.10 -14.65
N PHE A 223 0.13 -1.11 -15.13
CA PHE A 223 -0.88 -2.16 -15.21
C PHE A 223 -1.01 -2.80 -13.82
N PHE A 224 -2.09 -2.47 -13.11
CA PHE A 224 -2.33 -2.94 -11.76
C PHE A 224 -3.17 -4.22 -11.74
N GLY A 225 -2.87 -5.13 -10.79
CA GLY A 225 -3.53 -6.41 -10.68
C GLY A 225 -3.89 -6.86 -9.27
N ALA A 226 -4.41 -8.08 -9.18
CA ALA A 226 -4.73 -8.76 -7.93
C ALA A 226 -3.45 -9.26 -7.23
N ARG A 227 -3.63 -9.98 -6.10
CA ARG A 227 -2.52 -10.59 -5.34
C ARG A 227 -2.62 -12.10 -5.37
N ALA A 228 -1.47 -12.77 -5.45
CA ALA A 228 -1.34 -14.20 -5.24
C ALA A 228 -1.29 -14.50 -3.74
N ASN A 229 -2.08 -15.48 -3.28
CA ASN A 229 -2.10 -15.90 -1.88
C ASN A 229 -1.06 -17.00 -1.64
N LEU A 230 0.12 -16.64 -1.14
CA LEU A 230 1.21 -17.61 -0.94
C LEU A 230 1.04 -18.50 0.28
N ALA A 231 0.26 -18.09 1.29
CA ALA A 231 -0.13 -18.97 2.38
C ALA A 231 -1.04 -20.12 1.89
N LYS A 232 -1.92 -19.85 0.91
CA LYS A 232 -2.74 -20.86 0.25
C LYS A 232 -1.88 -21.79 -0.62
N ALA A 233 -0.86 -21.26 -1.28
CA ALA A 233 0.08 -22.05 -2.08
C ALA A 233 0.82 -23.12 -1.27
N VAL A 234 1.13 -22.84 0.02
CA VAL A 234 1.69 -23.85 0.95
C VAL A 234 0.74 -25.05 1.07
N LEU A 235 -0.58 -24.82 1.20
CA LEU A 235 -1.57 -25.89 1.34
C LEU A 235 -1.73 -26.69 0.04
N TYR A 236 -1.63 -26.03 -1.10
CA TYR A 236 -1.64 -26.72 -2.40
C TYR A 236 -0.40 -27.60 -2.60
N ALA A 237 0.76 -27.17 -2.12
CA ALA A 237 1.98 -27.98 -2.16
C ALA A 237 1.83 -29.25 -1.31
N ILE A 238 1.20 -29.18 -0.15
CA ILE A 238 0.96 -30.34 0.72
C ILE A 238 -0.11 -31.28 0.13
N ASN A 239 -1.16 -30.71 -0.44
CA ASN A 239 -2.33 -31.44 -0.92
C ASN A 239 -2.33 -31.75 -2.43
N GLY A 240 -1.18 -31.60 -3.12
CA GLY A 240 -1.08 -31.96 -4.53
C GLY A 240 -1.96 -31.12 -5.47
N GLY A 241 -2.24 -29.86 -5.13
CA GLY A 241 -3.08 -28.95 -5.89
C GLY A 241 -4.57 -29.05 -5.61
N VAL A 242 -4.98 -29.84 -4.61
CA VAL A 242 -6.36 -29.89 -4.13
C VAL A 242 -6.61 -28.80 -3.09
N ASP A 243 -7.69 -28.07 -3.27
CA ASP A 243 -8.15 -27.05 -2.31
C ASP A 243 -8.73 -27.70 -1.07
N GLU A 244 -8.17 -27.42 0.09
CA GLU A 244 -8.53 -28.04 1.37
C GLU A 244 -9.91 -27.64 1.87
N MET A 245 -10.49 -26.55 1.39
CA MET A 245 -11.81 -26.06 1.79
C MET A 245 -12.92 -26.56 0.87
N THR A 246 -12.68 -26.53 -0.45
CA THR A 246 -13.67 -26.93 -1.45
C THR A 246 -13.52 -28.38 -1.89
N LYS A 247 -12.39 -29.01 -1.58
CA LYS A 247 -12.00 -30.35 -2.00
C LYS A 247 -11.89 -30.53 -3.52
N MET A 248 -11.76 -29.44 -4.26
CA MET A 248 -11.62 -29.46 -5.70
C MET A 248 -10.16 -29.40 -6.13
N GLN A 249 -9.83 -30.10 -7.21
CA GLN A 249 -8.55 -29.93 -7.88
C GLN A 249 -8.54 -28.57 -8.58
N VAL A 250 -7.73 -27.63 -8.08
CA VAL A 250 -7.67 -26.26 -8.61
C VAL A 250 -6.42 -25.98 -9.44
N GLY A 251 -5.34 -26.74 -9.24
CA GLY A 251 -4.11 -26.67 -10.00
C GLY A 251 -3.83 -27.96 -10.77
N PRO A 252 -2.65 -28.07 -11.41
CA PRO A 252 -2.14 -29.33 -11.88
C PRO A 252 -2.11 -30.37 -10.78
N ARG A 253 -2.12 -31.65 -11.16
CA ARG A 253 -1.95 -32.72 -10.18
C ARG A 253 -0.49 -32.81 -9.79
N PHE A 254 -0.11 -32.06 -8.75
CA PHE A 254 1.19 -32.23 -8.11
C PHE A 254 1.20 -33.50 -7.26
N ARG A 255 2.40 -33.95 -6.90
CA ARG A 255 2.53 -35.08 -5.98
C ARG A 255 2.13 -34.64 -4.56
N PRO A 256 1.06 -35.19 -3.97
CA PRO A 256 0.70 -34.87 -2.59
C PRO A 256 1.78 -35.40 -1.63
N LEU A 257 1.99 -34.70 -0.53
CA LEU A 257 2.83 -35.20 0.56
C LEU A 257 2.00 -36.16 1.43
N GLU A 258 2.48 -37.35 1.65
CA GLU A 258 1.77 -38.40 2.39
C GLU A 258 2.27 -38.48 3.85
N GLY A 259 1.53 -39.20 4.70
CA GLY A 259 1.89 -39.43 6.10
C GLY A 259 1.37 -38.35 7.06
N ASP A 260 1.75 -38.47 8.31
CA ASP A 260 1.37 -37.59 9.42
C ASP A 260 2.47 -36.60 9.82
N SER A 261 3.56 -36.57 9.06
CA SER A 261 4.68 -35.62 9.16
C SER A 261 5.08 -35.12 7.78
N ILE A 262 5.74 -33.97 7.71
CA ILE A 262 6.18 -33.35 6.46
C ILE A 262 7.71 -33.32 6.45
N ASP A 263 8.31 -33.96 5.45
CA ASP A 263 9.73 -33.81 5.13
C ASP A 263 9.96 -32.46 4.47
N PHE A 264 10.89 -31.66 5.00
CA PHE A 264 11.11 -30.29 4.55
C PHE A 264 11.62 -30.21 3.10
N ASP A 265 12.55 -31.10 2.70
CA ASP A 265 13.12 -31.05 1.36
C ASP A 265 12.06 -31.45 0.30
N GLN A 266 11.29 -32.50 0.57
CA GLN A 266 10.18 -32.87 -0.31
C GLN A 266 9.11 -31.80 -0.40
N PHE A 267 8.81 -31.13 0.72
CA PHE A 267 7.88 -30.00 0.73
C PHE A 267 8.42 -28.84 -0.13
N MET A 268 9.69 -28.49 0.02
CA MET A 268 10.29 -27.40 -0.74
C MET A 268 10.27 -27.66 -2.25
N ASP A 269 10.48 -28.89 -2.69
CA ASP A 269 10.36 -29.24 -4.11
C ASP A 269 8.92 -29.08 -4.60
N SER A 270 7.93 -29.60 -3.87
CA SER A 270 6.52 -29.43 -4.21
C SER A 270 6.08 -27.97 -4.17
N TYR A 271 6.57 -27.18 -3.20
CA TYR A 271 6.24 -25.77 -3.08
C TYR A 271 6.79 -24.94 -4.25
N LYS A 272 8.01 -25.23 -4.72
CA LYS A 272 8.57 -24.60 -5.93
C LYS A 272 7.71 -24.92 -7.16
N ASP A 273 7.30 -26.18 -7.36
CA ASP A 273 6.44 -26.57 -8.47
C ASP A 273 5.12 -25.79 -8.46
N VAL A 274 4.53 -25.61 -7.27
CA VAL A 274 3.29 -24.82 -7.10
C VAL A 274 3.53 -23.33 -7.38
N LEU A 275 4.65 -22.77 -6.91
CA LEU A 275 4.97 -21.36 -7.15
C LEU A 275 5.27 -21.09 -8.64
N ASP A 276 5.92 -22.01 -9.36
CA ASP A 276 6.19 -21.90 -10.79
C ASP A 276 4.88 -21.87 -11.59
N TRP A 277 3.99 -22.83 -11.32
CA TRP A 277 2.66 -22.85 -11.91
C TRP A 277 1.83 -21.61 -11.57
N LEU A 278 1.86 -21.20 -10.31
CA LEU A 278 1.09 -20.03 -9.84
C LEU A 278 1.58 -18.75 -10.52
N ALA A 279 2.89 -18.56 -10.69
CA ALA A 279 3.44 -17.40 -11.38
C ALA A 279 3.00 -17.34 -12.84
N GLU A 280 3.01 -18.46 -13.56
CA GLU A 280 2.51 -18.55 -14.94
C GLU A 280 1.02 -18.22 -15.02
N LEU A 281 0.20 -18.89 -14.21
CA LEU A 281 -1.25 -18.67 -14.17
C LEU A 281 -1.58 -17.21 -13.84
N TYR A 282 -0.90 -16.66 -12.84
CA TYR A 282 -1.12 -15.31 -12.35
C TYR A 282 -0.81 -14.25 -13.41
N VAL A 283 0.36 -14.32 -14.03
CA VAL A 283 0.75 -13.38 -15.10
C VAL A 283 -0.18 -13.51 -16.31
N ASN A 284 -0.51 -14.74 -16.74
CA ASN A 284 -1.44 -14.95 -17.84
C ASN A 284 -2.83 -14.40 -17.54
N THR A 285 -3.32 -14.55 -16.32
CA THR A 285 -4.61 -13.97 -15.89
C THR A 285 -4.58 -12.46 -15.97
N LEU A 286 -3.53 -11.82 -15.47
CA LEU A 286 -3.37 -10.36 -15.55
C LEU A 286 -3.24 -9.88 -17.00
N ASN A 287 -2.53 -10.60 -17.85
CA ASN A 287 -2.42 -10.29 -19.29
C ASN A 287 -3.80 -10.26 -19.96
N VAL A 288 -4.65 -11.24 -19.66
CA VAL A 288 -6.04 -11.27 -20.19
C VAL A 288 -6.86 -10.09 -19.67
N ILE A 289 -6.75 -9.77 -18.39
CA ILE A 289 -7.46 -8.64 -17.77
C ILE A 289 -7.04 -7.33 -18.46
N HIS A 290 -5.76 -7.07 -18.62
CA HIS A 290 -5.26 -5.84 -19.24
C HIS A 290 -5.59 -5.76 -20.73
N TYR A 291 -5.49 -6.88 -21.46
CA TYR A 291 -5.97 -6.94 -22.84
C TYR A 291 -7.46 -6.58 -22.96
N MET A 292 -8.29 -7.11 -22.06
CA MET A 292 -9.72 -6.82 -22.07
C MET A 292 -10.04 -5.36 -21.73
N HIS A 293 -9.27 -4.75 -20.81
CA HIS A 293 -9.39 -3.33 -20.51
C HIS A 293 -9.03 -2.47 -21.73
N ASP A 294 -7.89 -2.75 -22.36
CA ASP A 294 -7.39 -2.00 -23.51
C ASP A 294 -8.26 -2.15 -24.76
N LYS A 295 -8.95 -3.28 -24.91
CA LYS A 295 -9.96 -3.44 -25.97
C LYS A 295 -11.02 -2.34 -25.96
N TYR A 296 -11.25 -1.73 -24.79
CA TYR A 296 -12.17 -0.61 -24.60
C TYR A 296 -11.44 0.72 -24.40
N ALA A 297 -10.20 0.83 -24.90
CA ALA A 297 -9.35 2.02 -24.83
C ALA A 297 -9.09 2.53 -23.40
N TYR A 298 -8.95 1.59 -22.43
CA TYR A 298 -8.75 1.97 -21.02
C TYR A 298 -7.43 2.71 -20.78
N GLU A 299 -6.34 2.30 -21.45
CA GLU A 299 -5.04 2.97 -21.32
C GLU A 299 -5.04 4.36 -21.94
N ALA A 300 -5.61 4.52 -23.13
CA ALA A 300 -5.55 5.75 -23.91
C ALA A 300 -6.05 7.00 -23.16
N PRO A 301 -7.21 6.99 -22.44
CA PRO A 301 -7.65 8.14 -21.65
C PRO A 301 -6.69 8.52 -20.53
N GLN A 302 -5.90 7.57 -20.02
CA GLN A 302 -4.96 7.80 -18.91
C GLN A 302 -3.68 8.46 -19.37
N LEU A 303 -3.37 8.39 -20.66
CA LEU A 303 -2.12 8.92 -21.24
C LEU A 303 -2.21 10.41 -21.63
N ALA A 304 -3.37 11.04 -21.50
CA ALA A 304 -3.60 12.41 -21.98
C ALA A 304 -2.64 13.47 -21.38
N LEU A 305 -2.15 13.21 -20.16
CA LEU A 305 -1.22 14.10 -19.44
C LEU A 305 0.19 13.49 -19.26
N MET A 306 0.49 12.42 -19.99
CA MET A 306 1.74 11.67 -19.87
C MET A 306 2.75 12.08 -20.94
N ASP A 307 4.03 11.79 -20.67
CA ASP A 307 5.12 11.94 -21.63
C ASP A 307 4.93 11.00 -22.84
N THR A 308 5.58 11.31 -23.96
CA THR A 308 5.58 10.47 -25.15
C THR A 308 6.44 9.21 -25.01
N ASP A 309 7.47 9.25 -24.16
CA ASP A 309 8.32 8.11 -23.81
C ASP A 309 7.85 7.45 -22.51
N LEU A 310 6.79 6.66 -22.66
CA LEU A 310 6.09 6.07 -21.55
C LEU A 310 6.73 4.75 -21.11
N LYS A 311 7.11 4.65 -19.83
CA LYS A 311 7.50 3.41 -19.20
C LYS A 311 6.26 2.71 -18.64
N ARG A 312 6.07 1.43 -19.00
CA ARG A 312 4.98 0.60 -18.48
C ARG A 312 5.53 -0.35 -17.42
N THR A 313 4.88 -0.37 -16.25
CA THR A 313 5.11 -1.35 -15.21
C THR A 313 3.94 -2.34 -15.14
N PHE A 314 4.23 -3.56 -14.73
CA PHE A 314 3.26 -4.64 -14.56
C PHE A 314 3.23 -5.00 -13.08
N ALA A 315 2.29 -4.38 -12.35
CA ALA A 315 2.21 -4.51 -10.91
C ALA A 315 1.62 -5.86 -10.52
N THR A 316 2.47 -6.73 -10.01
CA THR A 316 2.08 -7.96 -9.34
C THR A 316 2.02 -7.74 -7.83
N GLY A 317 1.54 -8.72 -7.08
CA GLY A 317 1.50 -8.63 -5.64
C GLY A 317 1.29 -9.97 -4.96
N ILE A 318 1.71 -10.06 -3.73
CA ILE A 318 1.54 -11.25 -2.89
C ILE A 318 0.85 -10.89 -1.57
N ALA A 319 0.09 -11.87 -1.05
CA ALA A 319 -0.53 -11.85 0.26
C ALA A 319 -0.08 -13.06 1.08
N GLY A 320 0.01 -12.89 2.40
CA GLY A 320 0.30 -13.98 3.34
C GLY A 320 1.76 -14.39 3.40
N ILE A 321 2.71 -13.49 3.13
CA ILE A 321 4.15 -13.80 3.17
C ILE A 321 4.58 -14.27 4.55
N SER A 322 4.16 -13.63 5.63
CA SER A 322 4.51 -14.02 6.99
C SER A 322 4.02 -15.42 7.33
N HIS A 323 2.75 -15.74 7.00
CA HIS A 323 2.20 -17.08 7.23
C HIS A 323 2.86 -18.15 6.35
N ALA A 324 3.26 -17.81 5.13
CA ALA A 324 4.03 -18.71 4.29
C ALA A 324 5.41 -18.97 4.90
N ALA A 325 6.16 -17.92 5.25
CA ALA A 325 7.48 -18.04 5.86
C ALA A 325 7.43 -18.82 7.20
N ASP A 326 6.51 -18.46 8.08
CA ASP A 326 6.34 -19.14 9.37
C ASP A 326 5.89 -20.61 9.19
N SER A 327 5.11 -20.92 8.14
CA SER A 327 4.76 -22.31 7.80
C SER A 327 5.98 -23.12 7.35
N LEU A 328 6.86 -22.53 6.55
CA LEU A 328 8.11 -23.16 6.15
C LEU A 328 9.02 -23.39 7.35
N MET A 329 9.12 -22.42 8.26
CA MET A 329 9.89 -22.55 9.50
C MET A 329 9.29 -23.61 10.44
N ALA A 330 7.96 -23.68 10.54
CA ALA A 330 7.26 -24.71 11.31
C ALA A 330 7.54 -26.12 10.76
N ILE A 331 7.47 -26.30 9.43
CA ILE A 331 7.80 -27.58 8.77
C ILE A 331 9.26 -27.95 9.03
N LYS A 332 10.17 -26.98 8.94
CA LYS A 332 11.61 -27.20 9.11
C LYS A 332 12.01 -27.56 10.54
N HIS A 333 11.46 -26.88 11.54
CA HIS A 333 11.90 -26.96 12.95
C HIS A 333 10.80 -27.39 13.93
N GLY A 334 9.52 -27.15 13.58
CA GLY A 334 8.40 -27.33 14.50
C GLY A 334 7.92 -28.76 14.62
N ASN A 335 8.45 -29.72 13.85
CA ASN A 335 7.95 -31.11 13.80
C ASN A 335 6.42 -31.16 13.70
N VAL A 336 5.90 -30.65 12.58
CA VAL A 336 4.46 -30.47 12.37
C VAL A 336 3.77 -31.82 12.19
N LYS A 337 2.83 -32.14 13.09
CA LYS A 337 1.92 -33.26 12.93
C LYS A 337 0.79 -32.86 11.99
N VAL A 338 0.58 -33.65 10.91
CA VAL A 338 -0.49 -33.45 9.93
C VAL A 338 -1.72 -34.27 10.33
N VAL A 339 -2.88 -33.62 10.30
CA VAL A 339 -4.17 -34.28 10.47
C VAL A 339 -4.85 -34.34 9.10
N ARG A 340 -5.28 -35.55 8.71
CA ARG A 340 -5.94 -35.78 7.43
C ARG A 340 -7.40 -36.21 7.63
N ASP A 341 -8.24 -35.85 6.65
CA ASP A 341 -9.60 -36.32 6.61
C ASP A 341 -9.71 -37.75 5.99
N GLU A 342 -10.94 -38.24 5.82
CA GLU A 342 -11.22 -39.58 5.29
C GLU A 342 -10.72 -39.79 3.85
N ASP A 343 -10.58 -38.72 3.09
CA ASP A 343 -10.07 -38.73 1.72
C ASP A 343 -8.52 -38.60 1.66
N GLY A 344 -7.86 -38.51 2.83
CA GLY A 344 -6.42 -38.34 2.96
C GLY A 344 -5.95 -36.90 2.77
N LEU A 345 -6.86 -35.93 2.65
CA LEU A 345 -6.53 -34.51 2.49
C LEU A 345 -6.03 -33.94 3.82
N ALA A 346 -4.90 -33.26 3.82
CA ALA A 346 -4.40 -32.57 5.00
C ALA A 346 -5.28 -31.34 5.32
N ILE A 347 -5.89 -31.34 6.49
CA ILE A 347 -6.86 -30.33 6.93
C ILE A 347 -6.48 -29.59 8.20
N ASP A 348 -5.52 -30.13 8.98
CA ASP A 348 -4.98 -29.44 10.15
C ASP A 348 -3.50 -29.78 10.37
N TYR A 349 -2.82 -28.87 11.06
CA TYR A 349 -1.38 -28.92 11.30
C TYR A 349 -1.10 -28.50 12.74
N ILE A 350 -0.33 -29.32 13.43
CA ILE A 350 -0.05 -29.11 14.87
C ILE A 350 1.45 -29.10 15.10
N PRO A 351 2.08 -27.92 15.17
CA PRO A 351 3.50 -27.81 15.56
C PRO A 351 3.72 -28.39 16.95
N GLN A 352 4.73 -29.26 17.09
CA GLN A 352 5.08 -29.91 18.34
C GLN A 352 6.18 -29.17 19.11
N ASN A 353 7.08 -28.50 18.38
CA ASN A 353 8.21 -27.77 18.91
C ASN A 353 8.10 -26.28 18.57
N GLU A 354 8.83 -25.45 19.32
CA GLU A 354 9.08 -24.05 18.95
C GLU A 354 9.88 -23.95 17.65
N PHE A 355 9.63 -22.90 16.89
CA PHE A 355 10.35 -22.55 15.68
C PHE A 355 10.49 -21.03 15.58
N PRO A 356 11.54 -20.53 14.90
CA PRO A 356 11.68 -19.12 14.62
C PRO A 356 10.51 -18.59 13.77
N THR A 357 10.04 -17.38 14.05
CA THR A 357 8.98 -16.72 13.29
C THR A 357 9.43 -15.36 12.79
N TYR A 358 8.94 -14.98 11.62
CA TYR A 358 9.15 -13.67 11.01
C TYR A 358 8.59 -12.55 11.92
N GLY A 359 9.28 -11.42 11.97
CA GLY A 359 8.89 -10.28 12.80
C GLY A 359 9.54 -10.25 14.20
N ASN A 360 10.49 -11.13 14.48
CA ASN A 360 11.20 -11.23 15.75
C ASN A 360 12.72 -10.95 15.65
N ASP A 361 13.14 -10.32 14.55
CA ASP A 361 14.55 -10.04 14.23
C ASP A 361 15.40 -11.34 14.21
N ASN A 362 14.81 -12.40 13.68
CA ASN A 362 15.47 -13.69 13.54
C ASN A 362 15.93 -13.88 12.10
N ASP A 363 17.25 -13.96 11.88
CA ASP A 363 17.82 -13.98 10.53
C ASP A 363 17.30 -15.16 9.69
N GLU A 364 17.14 -16.36 10.27
CA GLU A 364 16.68 -17.52 9.52
C GLU A 364 15.22 -17.38 9.06
N ALA A 365 14.34 -16.85 9.89
CA ALA A 365 12.94 -16.60 9.53
C ALA A 365 12.82 -15.44 8.52
N ASP A 366 13.62 -14.40 8.69
CA ASP A 366 13.65 -13.24 7.79
C ASP A 366 14.24 -13.64 6.41
N GLU A 367 15.28 -14.49 6.36
CA GLU A 367 15.82 -15.08 5.13
C GLU A 367 14.80 -15.99 4.43
N MET A 368 13.97 -16.71 5.18
CA MET A 368 12.90 -17.54 4.59
C MET A 368 11.84 -16.68 3.91
N ALA A 369 11.45 -15.54 4.51
CA ALA A 369 10.54 -14.58 3.87
C ALA A 369 11.17 -13.99 2.60
N ASN A 370 12.45 -13.64 2.63
CA ASN A 370 13.19 -13.17 1.46
C ASN A 370 13.26 -14.23 0.37
N TRP A 371 13.54 -15.49 0.72
CA TRP A 371 13.57 -16.57 -0.27
C TRP A 371 12.24 -16.69 -1.03
N ILE A 372 11.11 -16.63 -0.32
CA ILE A 372 9.77 -16.68 -0.95
C ILE A 372 9.59 -15.51 -1.92
N LEU A 373 9.91 -14.30 -1.48
CA LEU A 373 9.80 -13.07 -2.26
C LEU A 373 10.65 -13.14 -3.54
N GLU A 374 11.92 -13.47 -3.40
CA GLU A 374 12.88 -13.53 -4.50
C GLU A 374 12.56 -14.65 -5.50
N TYR A 375 12.20 -15.83 -4.97
CA TYR A 375 11.82 -16.96 -5.81
C TYR A 375 10.60 -16.63 -6.67
N PHE A 376 9.52 -16.18 -6.04
CA PHE A 376 8.28 -15.88 -6.76
C PHE A 376 8.45 -14.75 -7.78
N MET A 377 9.17 -13.67 -7.41
CA MET A 377 9.48 -12.59 -8.36
C MET A 377 10.36 -13.07 -9.54
N THR A 378 11.29 -13.99 -9.28
CA THR A 378 12.10 -14.60 -10.34
C THR A 378 11.22 -15.37 -11.33
N GLN A 379 10.24 -16.13 -10.85
CA GLN A 379 9.31 -16.86 -11.72
C GLN A 379 8.38 -15.91 -12.50
N ILE A 380 7.91 -14.83 -11.88
CA ILE A 380 7.12 -13.77 -12.56
C ILE A 380 7.92 -13.16 -13.71
N LYS A 381 9.19 -12.80 -13.48
CA LYS A 381 10.07 -12.19 -14.50
C LYS A 381 10.36 -13.09 -15.70
N ARG A 382 10.13 -14.40 -15.60
CA ARG A 382 10.26 -15.36 -16.71
C ARG A 382 9.05 -15.36 -17.64
N GLN A 383 7.94 -14.76 -17.22
CA GLN A 383 6.70 -14.77 -17.98
C GLN A 383 6.62 -13.57 -18.93
N HIS A 384 5.91 -13.73 -20.03
CA HIS A 384 5.55 -12.63 -20.92
C HIS A 384 4.51 -11.75 -20.27
N THR A 385 4.74 -10.44 -20.24
CA THR A 385 3.83 -9.45 -19.72
C THR A 385 3.15 -8.66 -20.84
N TYR A 386 1.94 -8.21 -20.59
CA TYR A 386 1.17 -7.40 -21.53
C TYR A 386 1.95 -6.15 -21.94
N ARG A 387 2.07 -5.92 -23.27
CA ARG A 387 2.84 -4.81 -23.87
C ARG A 387 4.31 -4.74 -23.40
N GLU A 388 4.92 -5.87 -23.11
CA GLU A 388 6.31 -5.94 -22.65
C GLU A 388 6.58 -5.07 -21.41
N SER A 389 5.56 -4.86 -20.58
CA SER A 389 5.67 -4.06 -19.38
C SER A 389 6.62 -4.70 -18.35
N THR A 390 7.32 -3.85 -17.58
CA THR A 390 8.31 -4.31 -16.60
C THR A 390 7.59 -4.85 -15.36
N PRO A 391 7.77 -6.14 -14.98
CA PRO A 391 7.17 -6.66 -13.76
C PRO A 391 7.71 -5.97 -12.51
N THR A 392 6.81 -5.55 -11.65
CA THR A 392 7.06 -5.12 -10.27
C THR A 392 6.22 -5.96 -9.32
N LEU A 393 6.52 -5.93 -8.02
CA LEU A 393 5.80 -6.70 -7.03
C LEU A 393 5.55 -5.87 -5.78
N SER A 394 4.37 -6.05 -5.19
CA SER A 394 3.98 -5.42 -3.92
C SER A 394 3.65 -6.44 -2.83
N LEU A 395 3.91 -6.06 -1.58
CA LEU A 395 3.47 -6.74 -0.37
C LEU A 395 2.36 -5.92 0.27
N LEU A 396 1.14 -6.07 -0.23
CA LEU A 396 0.01 -5.24 0.17
C LEU A 396 -1.30 -6.04 0.14
N THR A 397 -2.14 -5.90 1.15
CA THR A 397 -3.45 -6.57 1.18
C THR A 397 -4.63 -5.62 1.30
N ILE A 398 -4.41 -4.37 1.70
CA ILE A 398 -5.51 -3.46 2.04
C ILE A 398 -6.36 -4.10 3.17
N THR A 399 -7.69 -4.08 3.12
CA THR A 399 -8.56 -4.83 4.05
C THR A 399 -8.96 -6.23 3.52
N SER A 400 -8.46 -6.61 2.34
CA SER A 400 -8.74 -7.93 1.75
C SER A 400 -8.01 -9.10 2.45
N ASN A 401 -7.07 -8.83 3.36
CA ASN A 401 -6.46 -9.84 4.22
C ASN A 401 -7.50 -10.69 4.96
N VAL A 402 -8.64 -10.09 5.34
CA VAL A 402 -9.77 -10.80 5.95
C VAL A 402 -10.39 -11.81 4.97
N VAL A 403 -10.61 -11.38 3.71
CA VAL A 403 -11.17 -12.24 2.66
C VAL A 403 -10.21 -13.36 2.28
N TYR A 404 -8.91 -13.06 2.14
CA TYR A 404 -7.90 -14.09 1.91
C TYR A 404 -7.88 -15.12 3.04
N GLY A 405 -7.93 -14.66 4.29
CA GLY A 405 -7.97 -15.55 5.45
C GLY A 405 -9.21 -16.45 5.51
N LYS A 406 -10.39 -15.92 5.13
CA LYS A 406 -11.63 -16.70 5.03
C LYS A 406 -11.53 -17.87 4.04
N ASN A 407 -10.78 -17.69 2.97
CA ASN A 407 -10.60 -18.67 1.91
C ASN A 407 -9.32 -19.51 2.07
N THR A 408 -8.67 -19.48 3.24
CA THR A 408 -7.47 -20.25 3.53
C THR A 408 -7.72 -21.15 4.75
N GLY A 409 -7.48 -22.44 4.60
CA GLY A 409 -7.59 -23.44 5.66
C GLY A 409 -6.57 -23.24 6.79
N ASN A 410 -6.46 -24.20 7.70
CA ASN A 410 -5.42 -24.21 8.71
C ASN A 410 -4.05 -24.26 8.03
N THR A 411 -3.05 -23.53 8.58
CA THR A 411 -1.69 -23.48 8.02
C THR A 411 -0.67 -24.10 8.98
N PRO A 412 0.45 -24.63 8.48
CA PRO A 412 1.46 -25.32 9.30
C PRO A 412 2.04 -24.49 10.44
N ASP A 413 2.06 -23.16 10.33
CA ASP A 413 2.46 -22.23 11.39
C ASP A 413 1.50 -22.23 12.60
N GLY A 414 0.29 -22.81 12.45
CA GLY A 414 -0.73 -22.90 13.49
C GLY A 414 -1.88 -21.89 13.35
N ARG A 415 -1.88 -21.05 12.28
CA ARG A 415 -3.00 -20.18 11.97
C ARG A 415 -4.26 -21.02 11.66
N ARG A 416 -5.39 -20.60 12.20
CA ARG A 416 -6.67 -21.31 12.03
C ARG A 416 -7.44 -20.84 10.80
N ALA A 417 -8.13 -21.77 10.15
CA ALA A 417 -9.03 -21.52 9.03
C ALA A 417 -10.00 -20.37 9.32
N GLY A 418 -10.21 -19.51 8.35
CA GLY A 418 -11.11 -18.36 8.47
C GLY A 418 -10.57 -17.16 9.23
N LYS A 419 -9.43 -17.28 9.92
CA LYS A 419 -8.77 -16.12 10.52
C LYS A 419 -8.11 -15.26 9.43
N PRO A 420 -8.08 -13.93 9.56
CA PRO A 420 -7.39 -13.06 8.61
C PRO A 420 -5.93 -13.47 8.40
N LEU A 421 -5.36 -13.20 7.23
CA LEU A 421 -3.91 -13.21 7.05
C LEU A 421 -3.32 -11.93 7.66
N ALA A 422 -2.05 -11.95 8.05
CA ALA A 422 -1.34 -10.72 8.39
C ALA A 422 -1.32 -9.78 7.17
N PRO A 423 -1.56 -8.46 7.34
CA PRO A 423 -1.67 -7.53 6.23
C PRO A 423 -0.30 -7.15 5.68
N GLY A 424 -0.16 -7.14 4.35
CA GLY A 424 1.04 -6.67 3.67
C GLY A 424 2.31 -7.42 4.09
N ALA A 425 3.31 -6.68 4.51
CA ALA A 425 4.58 -7.20 5.03
C ALA A 425 4.59 -7.39 6.55
N ASN A 426 3.49 -7.10 7.23
CA ASN A 426 3.42 -7.26 8.68
C ASN A 426 3.67 -8.70 9.10
N PRO A 427 4.35 -8.92 10.24
CA PRO A 427 4.41 -10.20 10.90
C PRO A 427 3.03 -10.71 11.32
N SER A 428 2.92 -12.01 11.61
CA SER A 428 1.73 -12.57 12.20
C SER A 428 1.48 -12.00 13.61
N TYR A 429 0.23 -11.65 13.90
CA TYR A 429 -0.22 -11.12 15.20
C TYR A 429 -1.19 -12.07 15.91
N GLN A 430 -1.44 -13.25 15.34
CA GLN A 430 -2.44 -14.16 15.86
C GLN A 430 -1.96 -14.88 17.11
N ASP A 431 -2.89 -15.08 18.05
CA ASP A 431 -2.65 -15.88 19.23
C ASP A 431 -2.40 -17.35 18.85
N GLY A 432 -1.26 -17.86 19.22
CA GLY A 432 -0.89 -19.25 19.04
C GLY A 432 0.31 -19.58 19.92
N LYS A 433 0.46 -20.85 20.27
CA LYS A 433 1.55 -21.28 21.16
C LYS A 433 2.94 -20.85 20.65
N PHE A 434 3.09 -20.82 19.32
CA PHE A 434 4.37 -20.54 18.65
C PHE A 434 4.32 -19.38 17.67
N LEU A 435 3.14 -18.79 17.41
CA LEU A 435 2.91 -17.73 16.43
C LEU A 435 3.23 -16.34 16.98
N GLY A 436 3.42 -15.43 16.04
CA GLY A 436 3.37 -13.99 16.23
C GLY A 436 4.69 -13.34 16.62
N GLU A 437 4.68 -12.03 16.49
CA GLU A 437 5.76 -11.16 16.94
C GLU A 437 5.72 -11.00 18.47
N LYS A 438 6.89 -11.17 19.13
CA LYS A 438 7.00 -11.21 20.59
C LYS A 438 8.09 -10.27 21.13
N ASN A 439 9.02 -9.86 20.25
CA ASN A 439 10.24 -9.17 20.66
C ASN A 439 10.12 -7.65 20.66
N GLY A 440 8.92 -7.11 20.39
CA GLY A 440 8.62 -5.67 20.42
C GLY A 440 8.76 -4.98 19.08
N LEU A 441 8.51 -3.67 19.08
CA LEU A 441 8.42 -2.84 17.87
C LEU A 441 9.70 -2.88 17.03
N LEU A 442 10.88 -2.72 17.66
CA LEU A 442 12.14 -2.65 16.93
C LEU A 442 12.50 -3.98 16.24
N ALA A 443 12.16 -5.11 16.86
CA ALA A 443 12.37 -6.42 16.24
C ALA A 443 11.44 -6.62 15.02
N SER A 444 10.17 -6.21 15.13
CA SER A 444 9.22 -6.23 14.02
C SER A 444 9.72 -5.38 12.83
N LEU A 445 10.13 -4.14 13.11
CA LEU A 445 10.67 -3.22 12.12
C LEU A 445 11.99 -3.72 11.50
N ASN A 446 12.86 -4.33 12.29
CA ASN A 446 14.11 -4.91 11.77
C ASN A 446 13.84 -6.05 10.79
N SER A 447 12.91 -6.95 11.09
CA SER A 447 12.53 -8.04 10.18
C SER A 447 11.98 -7.49 8.87
N THR A 448 11.07 -6.50 8.91
CA THR A 448 10.55 -5.88 7.69
C THR A 448 11.61 -5.11 6.92
N ALA A 449 12.55 -4.44 7.59
CA ALA A 449 13.66 -3.73 6.93
C ALA A 449 14.67 -4.66 6.22
N LYS A 450 14.72 -5.94 6.58
CA LYS A 450 15.59 -6.95 5.94
C LYS A 450 15.03 -7.52 4.64
N LEU A 451 13.77 -7.23 4.28
CA LEU A 451 13.19 -7.72 3.03
C LEU A 451 13.92 -7.12 1.81
N ASN A 452 14.08 -7.94 0.77
CA ASN A 452 14.75 -7.51 -0.46
C ASN A 452 13.80 -6.67 -1.34
N TYR A 453 13.78 -5.38 -1.11
CA TYR A 453 12.92 -4.44 -1.84
C TYR A 453 13.29 -4.24 -3.31
N SER A 454 14.45 -4.71 -3.76
CA SER A 454 14.74 -4.80 -5.21
C SER A 454 13.82 -5.80 -5.94
N CYS A 455 13.19 -6.71 -5.19
CA CYS A 455 12.16 -7.63 -5.67
C CYS A 455 10.73 -7.14 -5.36
N ALA A 456 10.55 -6.09 -4.56
CA ALA A 456 9.25 -5.54 -4.16
C ALA A 456 9.17 -4.03 -4.43
N GLN A 457 9.61 -3.60 -5.60
CA GLN A 457 9.69 -2.19 -6.00
C GLN A 457 8.32 -1.48 -6.06
N ASP A 458 7.23 -2.23 -6.19
CA ASP A 458 5.86 -1.69 -6.18
C ASP A 458 5.34 -1.42 -4.76
N GLY A 459 6.22 -1.49 -3.76
CA GLY A 459 5.96 -1.08 -2.40
C GLY A 459 5.43 -2.18 -1.48
N ILE A 460 5.40 -1.84 -0.22
CA ILE A 460 4.87 -2.70 0.83
C ILE A 460 3.89 -1.93 1.71
N SER A 461 3.10 -2.65 2.49
CA SER A 461 2.43 -2.07 3.65
C SER A 461 2.97 -2.72 4.91
N ASP A 462 3.62 -1.91 5.74
CA ASP A 462 3.90 -2.20 7.13
C ASP A 462 3.06 -1.25 8.00
N THR A 463 2.26 -1.77 8.92
CA THR A 463 1.35 -0.99 9.75
C THR A 463 1.57 -1.37 11.21
N GLN A 464 2.14 -0.45 11.97
CA GLN A 464 2.46 -0.64 13.38
C GLN A 464 1.48 0.13 14.27
N THR A 465 0.91 -0.57 15.27
CA THR A 465 0.15 0.05 16.35
C THR A 465 1.04 0.14 17.58
N ILE A 466 1.30 1.36 18.03
CA ILE A 466 2.24 1.67 19.10
C ILE A 466 1.44 2.23 20.29
N ASN A 467 1.51 1.55 21.41
CA ASN A 467 0.97 2.08 22.64
C ASN A 467 1.76 3.36 23.04
N PRO A 468 1.10 4.47 23.37
CA PRO A 468 1.81 5.70 23.73
C PRO A 468 2.88 5.52 24.81
N GLY A 469 2.66 4.60 25.75
CA GLY A 469 3.65 4.27 26.79
C GLY A 469 4.95 3.65 26.29
N ALA A 470 4.93 3.00 25.12
CA ALA A 470 6.16 2.48 24.49
C ALA A 470 7.06 3.61 23.95
N LEU A 471 6.49 4.76 23.61
CA LEU A 471 7.25 5.93 23.17
C LEU A 471 7.83 6.76 24.32
N GLY A 472 7.66 6.35 25.57
CA GLY A 472 8.17 7.04 26.75
C GLY A 472 7.04 7.53 27.66
N ARG A 473 7.36 8.48 28.56
CA ARG A 473 6.39 8.99 29.52
C ARG A 473 5.21 9.64 28.82
N THR A 474 4.01 9.28 29.22
CA THR A 474 2.75 9.77 28.60
C THR A 474 2.43 11.22 28.91
N ASP A 475 3.09 11.81 29.91
CA ASP A 475 3.01 13.23 30.28
C ASP A 475 4.06 14.12 29.58
N ASP A 476 4.92 13.54 28.72
CA ASP A 476 5.97 14.24 27.99
C ASP A 476 5.82 14.02 26.47
N GLU A 477 5.02 14.88 25.85
CA GLU A 477 4.75 14.79 24.41
C GLU A 477 6.03 14.97 23.57
N ASN A 478 6.94 15.84 23.98
CA ASN A 478 8.16 16.10 23.22
C ASN A 478 9.09 14.88 23.21
N MET A 479 9.22 14.22 24.37
CA MET A 479 9.98 12.95 24.45
C MET A 479 9.38 11.89 23.53
N GLN A 480 8.06 11.72 23.52
CA GLN A 480 7.40 10.73 22.68
C GLN A 480 7.56 11.02 21.19
N VAL A 481 7.48 12.29 20.80
CA VAL A 481 7.69 12.73 19.41
C VAL A 481 9.14 12.50 19.00
N ASP A 482 10.12 12.82 19.85
CA ASP A 482 11.54 12.62 19.54
C ASP A 482 11.88 11.13 19.44
N ASN A 483 11.36 10.30 20.35
CA ASN A 483 11.53 8.85 20.30
C ASN A 483 10.91 8.25 19.03
N LEU A 484 9.71 8.68 18.64
CA LEU A 484 9.11 8.24 17.37
C LEU A 484 9.96 8.67 16.18
N ARG A 485 10.46 9.92 16.15
CA ARG A 485 11.37 10.40 15.08
C ARG A 485 12.61 9.52 14.97
N GLN A 486 13.24 9.16 16.11
CA GLN A 486 14.40 8.29 16.11
C GLN A 486 14.09 6.87 15.62
N VAL A 487 12.92 6.33 15.92
CA VAL A 487 12.45 5.05 15.37
C VAL A 487 12.31 5.14 13.86
N LEU A 488 11.70 6.22 13.35
CA LEU A 488 11.56 6.46 11.90
C LEU A 488 12.92 6.58 11.23
N ASP A 489 13.82 7.42 11.77
CA ASP A 489 15.18 7.57 11.24
C ASP A 489 15.89 6.20 11.17
N GLY A 490 15.88 5.43 12.27
CA GLY A 490 16.54 4.13 12.33
C GLY A 490 15.94 3.08 11.40
N TYR A 491 14.62 3.04 11.24
CA TYR A 491 13.94 2.12 10.36
C TYR A 491 14.26 2.38 8.88
N PHE A 492 14.16 3.64 8.44
CA PHE A 492 14.42 4.01 7.05
C PHE A 492 15.90 3.93 6.69
N ASP A 493 16.81 4.28 7.61
CA ASP A 493 18.26 4.11 7.42
C ASP A 493 18.67 2.63 7.29
N ARG A 494 17.92 1.70 7.88
CA ARG A 494 18.11 0.26 7.74
C ARG A 494 17.49 -0.33 6.47
N GLY A 495 16.91 0.48 5.64
CA GLY A 495 16.29 0.04 4.39
C GLY A 495 14.81 -0.34 4.48
N GLY A 496 14.12 0.01 5.57
CA GLY A 496 12.66 -0.08 5.61
C GLY A 496 12.04 0.72 4.48
N TYR A 497 11.00 0.20 3.84
CA TYR A 497 10.43 0.82 2.63
C TYR A 497 9.26 1.75 2.93
N HIS A 498 8.31 1.30 3.74
CA HIS A 498 7.07 2.00 4.06
C HIS A 498 6.68 1.79 5.51
N LEU A 499 6.07 2.79 6.13
CA LEU A 499 5.52 2.66 7.47
C LEU A 499 4.22 3.44 7.65
N ASN A 500 3.21 2.74 8.11
CA ASN A 500 2.01 3.32 8.73
C ASN A 500 2.15 3.29 10.25
N VAL A 501 1.85 4.39 10.92
CA VAL A 501 1.91 4.49 12.36
C VAL A 501 0.52 4.81 12.93
N ASN A 502 0.08 3.98 13.87
CA ASN A 502 -1.08 4.21 14.73
C ASN A 502 -0.58 4.36 16.17
N VAL A 503 -0.83 5.48 16.83
CA VAL A 503 -0.37 5.71 18.21
C VAL A 503 -1.56 5.81 19.16
N PHE A 504 -2.02 4.65 19.63
CA PHE A 504 -3.09 4.50 20.62
C PHE A 504 -3.06 3.08 21.18
N GLY A 505 -3.71 2.83 22.33
CA GLY A 505 -3.85 1.51 22.91
C GLY A 505 -5.06 0.75 22.36
N ARG A 506 -5.03 -0.58 22.44
CA ARG A 506 -6.11 -1.48 22.03
C ARG A 506 -7.43 -1.17 22.71
N GLU A 507 -7.38 -0.76 23.98
CA GLU A 507 -8.56 -0.44 24.79
C GLU A 507 -9.44 0.65 24.16
N LEU A 508 -8.82 1.60 23.47
CA LEU A 508 -9.55 2.64 22.75
C LEU A 508 -10.39 2.06 21.61
N LEU A 509 -9.82 1.12 20.84
CA LEU A 509 -10.53 0.46 19.75
C LEU A 509 -11.67 -0.42 20.26
N GLU A 510 -11.46 -1.11 21.38
CA GLU A 510 -12.49 -1.92 22.06
C GLU A 510 -13.62 -1.06 22.61
N GLU A 511 -13.31 0.13 23.16
CA GLU A 511 -14.31 1.10 23.60
C GLU A 511 -15.16 1.58 22.42
N MET A 512 -14.53 1.95 21.32
CA MET A 512 -15.22 2.40 20.10
C MET A 512 -16.08 1.31 19.46
N ASP A 513 -15.62 0.07 19.42
CA ASP A 513 -16.40 -1.04 18.83
C ASP A 513 -17.68 -1.35 19.63
N LYS A 514 -17.68 -1.10 20.95
CA LYS A 514 -18.87 -1.24 21.81
C LYS A 514 -19.93 -0.18 21.55
N ASP A 515 -19.55 1.02 21.09
CA ASP A 515 -20.44 2.16 20.83
C ASP A 515 -20.00 2.89 19.55
N ILE A 516 -20.09 2.18 18.42
CA ILE A 516 -19.52 2.60 17.14
C ILE A 516 -20.20 3.86 16.58
N ASP A 517 -21.42 4.13 16.95
CA ASP A 517 -22.20 5.28 16.50
C ASP A 517 -22.00 6.52 17.37
N ASN A 518 -21.17 6.46 18.39
CA ASN A 518 -20.88 7.58 19.27
C ASN A 518 -20.25 8.75 18.49
N PRO A 519 -20.86 9.95 18.50
CA PRO A 519 -20.35 11.11 17.77
C PRO A 519 -18.91 11.50 18.13
N LYS A 520 -18.45 11.18 19.34
CA LYS A 520 -17.08 11.42 19.80
C LYS A 520 -16.04 10.76 18.87
N TYR A 521 -16.39 9.61 18.30
CA TYR A 521 -15.48 8.81 17.46
C TYR A 521 -15.76 8.92 15.95
N ALA A 522 -16.74 9.76 15.55
CA ALA A 522 -17.21 9.85 14.17
C ALA A 522 -16.12 10.10 13.13
N ASN A 523 -15.05 10.79 13.51
CA ASN A 523 -13.92 11.12 12.64
C ASN A 523 -12.62 10.41 13.03
N PHE A 524 -12.67 9.42 13.93
CA PHE A 524 -11.48 8.69 14.32
C PHE A 524 -10.94 7.90 13.11
N THR A 525 -9.72 8.25 12.71
CA THR A 525 -9.04 7.67 11.54
C THR A 525 -7.99 6.67 11.99
N ILE A 526 -7.91 5.54 11.32
CA ILE A 526 -6.93 4.49 11.56
C ILE A 526 -6.26 4.05 10.25
N ARG A 527 -4.96 3.77 10.29
CA ARG A 527 -4.25 3.10 9.18
C ARG A 527 -4.48 1.60 9.29
N VAL A 528 -4.84 0.97 8.19
CA VAL A 528 -5.16 -0.48 8.16
C VAL A 528 -4.16 -1.32 7.39
N SER A 529 -3.86 -0.95 6.15
CA SER A 529 -2.81 -1.55 5.32
C SER A 529 -2.70 -0.71 4.04
N GLY A 530 -1.73 0.19 3.99
CA GLY A 530 -1.49 1.09 2.87
C GLY A 530 -2.46 2.27 2.74
N TYR A 531 -3.52 2.36 3.53
CA TYR A 531 -4.43 3.51 3.54
C TYR A 531 -5.07 3.72 4.91
N ALA A 532 -5.64 4.89 5.08
CA ALA A 532 -6.42 5.24 6.26
C ALA A 532 -7.92 5.08 6.00
N VAL A 533 -8.67 4.82 7.08
CA VAL A 533 -10.12 4.70 7.06
C VAL A 533 -10.69 5.23 8.37
N LYS A 534 -11.93 5.72 8.37
CA LYS A 534 -12.62 5.96 9.64
C LYS A 534 -12.96 4.62 10.27
N PHE A 535 -12.61 4.40 11.52
CA PHE A 535 -12.80 3.11 12.19
C PHE A 535 -14.25 2.61 12.12
N ARG A 536 -15.22 3.51 12.22
CA ARG A 536 -16.65 3.20 12.08
C ARG A 536 -17.06 2.67 10.70
N ASP A 537 -16.30 2.99 9.65
CA ASP A 537 -16.63 2.60 8.27
C ASP A 537 -16.09 1.20 7.92
N LEU A 538 -15.33 0.59 8.82
CA LEU A 538 -14.90 -0.81 8.71
C LEU A 538 -16.06 -1.77 8.99
N THR A 539 -16.08 -2.91 8.29
CA THR A 539 -17.03 -3.98 8.64
C THR A 539 -16.72 -4.55 10.03
N PRO A 540 -17.69 -5.16 10.73
CA PRO A 540 -17.45 -5.76 12.05
C PRO A 540 -16.28 -6.76 12.07
N GLU A 541 -16.07 -7.48 10.97
CA GLU A 541 -14.98 -8.44 10.85
C GLU A 541 -13.62 -7.75 10.72
N GLN A 542 -13.56 -6.68 9.94
CA GLN A 542 -12.36 -5.87 9.79
C GLN A 542 -12.01 -5.12 11.06
N ARG A 543 -13.01 -4.62 11.82
CA ARG A 543 -12.77 -4.03 13.13
C ARG A 543 -12.16 -5.04 14.10
N ARG A 544 -12.72 -6.28 14.15
CA ARG A 544 -12.14 -7.35 14.96
C ARG A 544 -10.71 -7.70 14.54
N ASP A 545 -10.43 -7.72 13.24
CA ASP A 545 -9.08 -7.92 12.73
C ASP A 545 -8.13 -6.84 13.27
N VAL A 546 -8.48 -5.57 13.10
CA VAL A 546 -7.64 -4.44 13.54
C VAL A 546 -7.42 -4.43 15.05
N ILE A 547 -8.46 -4.72 15.85
CA ILE A 547 -8.37 -4.81 17.32
C ILE A 547 -7.44 -5.96 17.74
N SER A 548 -7.40 -7.05 16.98
CA SER A 548 -6.57 -8.22 17.30
C SER A 548 -5.11 -8.06 16.94
N ARG A 549 -4.74 -7.03 16.15
CA ARG A 549 -3.36 -6.79 15.74
C ARG A 549 -2.47 -6.48 16.94
N THR A 550 -1.18 -6.68 16.78
CA THR A 550 -0.21 -6.39 17.82
C THR A 550 -0.31 -4.94 18.27
N ASP A 551 -0.40 -4.73 19.57
CA ASP A 551 -0.26 -3.44 20.24
C ASP A 551 1.10 -3.42 20.93
N HIS A 552 2.06 -2.72 20.33
CA HIS A 552 3.41 -2.65 20.85
C HIS A 552 3.49 -1.82 22.13
N THR A 553 3.57 -2.49 23.26
CA THR A 553 3.69 -1.86 24.59
C THR A 553 5.14 -1.62 25.00
N LYS A 554 6.11 -2.09 24.19
CA LYS A 554 7.55 -1.89 24.35
C LYS A 554 8.23 -1.69 23.00
N MET A 555 9.36 -0.99 23.01
CA MET A 555 10.23 -0.87 21.86
C MET A 555 10.86 -2.20 21.45
#